data_c2a67a0dad4b218e8ad70767d41d6192
#
_entry.id   c2a67a0dad4b218e8ad70767d41d6192
#
_cell.length_a   1.000
_cell.length_b   1.000
_cell.length_c   1.000
_cell.angle_alpha   90.00
_cell.angle_beta   90.00
_cell.angle_gamma   90.00
#
_symmetry.space_group_name_H-M   'P 1'
#
loop_
_entity.id
_entity.type
_entity.pdbx_description
1 polymer ?
#
loop_
_entity_poly.entity_id
_entity_poly.type
_entity_poly.pdbx_seq_one_letter_code
_entity_poly.pdbx_strand_id
1 'polypeptide(L)'
;GLIIVKKNRDFMFNGQVYAGKGRVNLFGRDFLFKYDEFKLDLNNIDSMQLSVPIQPVVEDMYGDPLLTPIRTVIEAVKGDLRIDDPTNKSGIRRDSFPEFPIFRSFDHSYAYYDDKSLYNGVYNRSNFYFHIDPFEIDSVDNYTGKGLGFSGTFESADIFPTFFDTLKLQEDYSLGFKRKTPADGFDIYKGKAKYYNDIDLSHKGLRGNGEFEYLSSNSTSDSISFFPDSTNLHSQTFVIREIPNGIEFPSVKNTETYMHFEPYQDRLDILKKSDVFEFYNLQANFDGDLLMRPAGLTGGGIMSLERAEVNSK
;
A
#
# COMPACT_ATOMS: atom_id res chain seq x y z
N GLY A 1 9.58 34.28 1.53
CA GLY A 1 9.40 34.03 0.11
C GLY A 1 9.23 35.36 -0.65
N LEU A 2 9.52 35.35 -1.95
CA LEU A 2 9.34 36.51 -2.82
C LEU A 2 8.00 36.37 -3.54
N ILE A 3 7.18 37.44 -3.51
CA ILE A 3 5.95 37.55 -4.30
C ILE A 3 6.18 38.64 -5.36
N ILE A 4 5.99 38.29 -6.64
CA ILE A 4 6.14 39.21 -7.77
C ILE A 4 4.74 39.60 -8.24
N VAL A 5 4.33 40.85 -7.96
CA VAL A 5 3.01 41.38 -8.35
C VAL A 5 3.09 42.04 -9.72
N LYS A 6 2.14 41.72 -10.60
CA LYS A 6 2.01 42.25 -11.97
C LYS A 6 0.97 43.35 -12.06
N LYS A 7 1.07 44.19 -13.09
CA LYS A 7 0.15 45.33 -13.30
C LYS A 7 -1.32 44.93 -13.47
N ASN A 8 -1.56 43.70 -14.01
CA ASN A 8 -2.91 43.16 -14.20
C ASN A 8 -3.48 42.44 -12.96
N ARG A 9 -2.91 42.65 -11.79
CA ARG A 9 -3.28 42.04 -10.50
C ARG A 9 -2.90 40.57 -10.35
N ASP A 10 -2.28 39.97 -11.34
CA ASP A 10 -1.67 38.64 -11.20
C ASP A 10 -0.44 38.73 -10.32
N PHE A 11 -0.07 37.61 -9.68
CA PHE A 11 1.18 37.52 -8.96
C PHE A 11 1.78 36.11 -9.04
N MET A 12 3.09 36.07 -8.98
CA MET A 12 3.87 34.82 -8.92
C MET A 12 4.52 34.68 -7.56
N PHE A 13 4.65 33.44 -7.09
CA PHE A 13 5.30 33.15 -5.81
C PHE A 13 5.81 31.72 -5.72
N ASN A 14 6.70 31.48 -4.77
CA ASN A 14 7.13 30.15 -4.33
C ASN A 14 6.73 29.95 -2.87
N GLY A 15 6.35 28.73 -2.51
CA GLY A 15 6.03 28.39 -1.13
C GLY A 15 4.79 27.52 -0.98
N GLN A 16 3.93 27.88 -0.04
CA GLN A 16 2.75 27.12 0.34
C GLN A 16 1.44 27.77 -0.10
N VAL A 17 0.48 26.92 -0.47
CA VAL A 17 -0.92 27.28 -0.67
C VAL A 17 -1.76 26.43 0.26
N TYR A 18 -2.49 27.09 1.15
CA TYR A 18 -3.50 26.45 1.99
C TYR A 18 -4.88 26.67 1.37
N ALA A 19 -5.57 25.60 1.05
CA ALA A 19 -6.92 25.66 0.50
C ALA A 19 -7.90 24.85 1.35
N GLY A 20 -9.20 25.17 1.21
CA GLY A 20 -10.26 24.42 1.86
C GLY A 20 -10.17 24.37 3.38
N LYS A 21 -9.93 25.53 4.02
CA LYS A 21 -9.78 25.63 5.49
C LYS A 21 -8.69 24.68 6.04
N GLY A 22 -7.60 24.45 5.29
CA GLY A 22 -6.50 23.59 5.68
C GLY A 22 -6.64 22.12 5.25
N ARG A 23 -7.67 21.77 4.47
CA ARG A 23 -7.83 20.41 3.95
C ARG A 23 -6.78 20.04 2.89
N VAL A 24 -6.32 21.03 2.12
CA VAL A 24 -5.27 20.85 1.11
C VAL A 24 -4.15 21.84 1.38
N ASN A 25 -2.94 21.30 1.48
CA ASN A 25 -1.71 22.07 1.61
C ASN A 25 -0.76 21.69 0.47
N LEU A 26 -0.46 22.64 -0.41
CA LEU A 26 0.39 22.47 -1.57
C LEU A 26 1.70 23.21 -1.33
N PHE A 27 2.80 22.52 -1.47
CA PHE A 27 4.13 23.08 -1.36
C PHE A 27 4.87 22.97 -2.70
N GLY A 28 5.41 24.10 -3.19
CA GLY A 28 6.08 24.10 -4.48
C GLY A 28 6.58 25.48 -4.91
N ARG A 29 6.73 25.66 -6.21
CA ARG A 29 7.36 26.82 -6.83
C ARG A 29 6.69 27.21 -8.15
N ASP A 30 7.00 28.42 -8.59
CA ASP A 30 6.50 29.00 -9.85
C ASP A 30 4.96 29.00 -9.93
N PHE A 31 4.31 29.25 -8.79
CA PHE A 31 2.87 29.40 -8.73
C PHE A 31 2.44 30.75 -9.28
N LEU A 32 1.38 30.75 -10.09
CA LEU A 32 0.83 31.95 -10.73
C LEU A 32 -0.63 32.10 -10.36
N PHE A 33 -0.94 33.15 -9.58
CA PHE A 33 -2.31 33.59 -9.40
C PHE A 33 -2.76 34.44 -10.59
N LYS A 34 -3.90 34.10 -11.16
CA LYS A 34 -4.57 34.80 -12.26
C LYS A 34 -5.84 35.46 -11.75
N TYR A 35 -5.80 36.77 -11.62
CA TYR A 35 -6.89 37.53 -11.02
C TYR A 35 -8.20 37.44 -11.81
N ASP A 36 -8.13 37.57 -13.12
CA ASP A 36 -9.35 37.57 -13.97
C ASP A 36 -10.02 36.19 -14.00
N GLU A 37 -9.24 35.12 -14.01
CA GLU A 37 -9.70 33.72 -13.97
C GLU A 37 -10.02 33.24 -12.54
N PHE A 38 -9.59 33.97 -11.53
CA PHE A 38 -9.71 33.69 -10.11
C PHE A 38 -9.20 32.28 -9.72
N LYS A 39 -8.03 31.95 -10.24
CA LYS A 39 -7.37 30.67 -10.04
C LYS A 39 -5.88 30.78 -9.82
N LEU A 40 -5.29 29.70 -9.31
CA LEU A 40 -3.85 29.47 -9.21
C LEU A 40 -3.42 28.42 -10.22
N ASP A 41 -2.52 28.76 -11.13
CA ASP A 41 -1.78 27.77 -11.93
C ASP A 41 -0.61 27.25 -11.06
N LEU A 42 -0.55 25.94 -10.87
CA LEU A 42 0.31 25.25 -9.92
C LEU A 42 1.14 24.20 -10.68
N ASN A 43 2.08 24.67 -11.51
CA ASN A 43 2.82 23.81 -12.45
C ASN A 43 3.92 22.97 -11.78
N ASN A 44 4.38 23.34 -10.60
CA ASN A 44 5.49 22.70 -9.87
C ASN A 44 5.10 22.52 -8.40
N ILE A 45 4.22 21.57 -8.11
CA ILE A 45 3.88 21.14 -6.75
C ILE A 45 4.83 19.99 -6.38
N ASP A 46 5.76 20.26 -5.47
CA ASP A 46 6.72 19.26 -4.98
C ASP A 46 6.00 18.26 -4.06
N SER A 47 5.05 18.74 -3.23
CA SER A 47 4.23 17.91 -2.35
C SER A 47 2.83 18.46 -2.14
N MET A 48 1.84 17.56 -2.12
CA MET A 48 0.44 17.81 -1.80
C MET A 48 0.05 17.01 -0.57
N GLN A 49 -0.18 17.71 0.53
CA GLN A 49 -0.66 17.13 1.78
C GLN A 49 -2.16 17.34 1.89
N LEU A 50 -2.90 16.26 2.06
CA LEU A 50 -4.33 16.26 2.30
C LEU A 50 -4.61 16.09 3.79
N SER A 51 -5.72 16.69 4.27
CA SER A 51 -6.23 16.51 5.64
C SER A 51 -7.72 16.19 5.59
N VAL A 52 -8.17 15.38 6.53
CA VAL A 52 -9.56 14.93 6.64
C VAL A 52 -10.07 15.12 8.07
N PRO A 53 -11.39 15.24 8.28
CA PRO A 53 -11.95 15.23 9.63
C PRO A 53 -11.55 13.96 10.38
N ILE A 54 -11.13 14.13 11.63
CA ILE A 54 -10.90 12.99 12.53
C ILE A 54 -12.18 12.17 12.73
N GLN A 55 -12.04 10.89 13.02
CA GLN A 55 -13.17 10.01 13.27
C GLN A 55 -13.11 9.45 14.71
N PRO A 56 -14.17 9.58 15.52
CA PRO A 56 -15.43 10.31 15.26
C PRO A 56 -15.21 11.81 15.08
N VAL A 57 -16.07 12.48 14.33
CA VAL A 57 -15.93 13.93 14.06
C VAL A 57 -16.02 14.71 15.36
N VAL A 58 -15.03 15.56 15.59
CA VAL A 58 -14.97 16.52 16.68
C VAL A 58 -14.89 17.90 16.06
N GLU A 59 -15.71 18.83 16.53
CA GLU A 59 -15.74 20.23 16.08
C GLU A 59 -14.97 21.13 17.04
N ASP A 60 -14.40 22.18 16.50
CA ASP A 60 -13.80 23.26 17.29
C ASP A 60 -14.88 24.23 17.83
N MET A 61 -14.43 25.30 18.51
CA MET A 61 -15.34 26.29 19.08
C MET A 61 -16.15 27.12 18.06
N TYR A 62 -15.81 27.01 16.78
CA TYR A 62 -16.47 27.68 15.66
C TYR A 62 -17.40 26.76 14.87
N GLY A 63 -17.47 25.45 15.23
CA GLY A 63 -18.24 24.44 14.54
C GLY A 63 -17.56 23.85 13.30
N ASP A 64 -16.27 24.13 13.10
CA ASP A 64 -15.48 23.51 12.04
C ASP A 64 -14.90 22.17 12.54
N PRO A 65 -14.87 21.11 11.70
CA PRO A 65 -14.33 19.82 12.10
C PRO A 65 -12.81 19.90 12.30
N LEU A 66 -12.32 19.29 13.36
CA LEU A 66 -10.88 19.11 13.57
C LEU A 66 -10.32 18.19 12.49
N LEU A 67 -9.24 18.62 11.86
CA LEU A 67 -8.59 17.92 10.77
C LEU A 67 -7.35 17.16 11.23
N THR A 68 -7.11 16.00 10.61
CA THR A 68 -5.86 15.26 10.72
C THR A 68 -5.23 15.11 9.33
N PRO A 69 -3.91 15.28 9.18
CA PRO A 69 -3.25 15.07 7.91
C PRO A 69 -3.27 13.59 7.55
N ILE A 70 -3.49 13.30 6.26
CA ILE A 70 -3.30 11.97 5.67
C ILE A 70 -1.79 11.67 5.68
N ARG A 71 -1.39 10.48 6.11
CA ARG A 71 0.02 10.10 6.25
C ARG A 71 0.76 10.04 4.92
N THR A 72 0.06 9.69 3.86
CA THR A 72 0.62 9.60 2.51
C THR A 72 0.60 10.97 1.85
N VAL A 73 1.75 11.42 1.37
CA VAL A 73 1.90 12.65 0.59
C VAL A 73 1.87 12.31 -0.90
N ILE A 74 1.19 13.14 -1.70
CA ILE A 74 1.20 13.03 -3.16
C ILE A 74 2.29 13.96 -3.68
N GLU A 75 3.21 13.44 -4.50
CA GLU A 75 4.37 14.16 -5.01
C GLU A 75 4.32 14.35 -6.53
N ALA A 76 5.10 15.31 -7.03
CA ALA A 76 5.25 15.64 -8.46
C ALA A 76 3.92 16.02 -9.15
N VAL A 77 3.06 16.74 -8.44
CA VAL A 77 1.75 17.15 -8.94
C VAL A 77 1.87 18.39 -9.82
N LYS A 78 1.08 18.44 -10.90
CA LYS A 78 0.85 19.65 -11.71
C LYS A 78 -0.63 19.88 -11.87
N GLY A 79 -1.09 21.11 -11.69
CA GLY A 79 -2.52 21.37 -11.76
C GLY A 79 -2.91 22.83 -11.66
N ASP A 80 -4.19 23.05 -11.43
CA ASP A 80 -4.73 24.35 -11.05
C ASP A 80 -5.66 24.25 -9.83
N LEU A 81 -5.77 25.34 -9.10
CA LEU A 81 -6.76 25.51 -8.05
C LEU A 81 -7.67 26.68 -8.43
N ARG A 82 -8.89 26.39 -8.79
CA ARG A 82 -9.95 27.37 -9.00
C ARG A 82 -10.52 27.76 -7.65
N ILE A 83 -10.34 29.01 -7.25
CA ILE A 83 -10.70 29.48 -5.90
C ILE A 83 -12.21 29.64 -5.77
N ASP A 84 -12.85 30.25 -6.79
CA ASP A 84 -14.29 30.47 -6.90
C ASP A 84 -14.63 30.79 -8.37
N ASP A 85 -15.90 30.91 -8.70
CA ASP A 85 -16.32 31.41 -10.01
C ASP A 85 -15.77 32.82 -10.25
N PRO A 86 -15.22 33.14 -11.43
CA PRO A 86 -14.67 34.46 -11.73
C PRO A 86 -15.65 35.63 -11.52
N THR A 87 -16.95 35.39 -11.53
CA THR A 87 -18.00 36.39 -11.24
C THR A 87 -18.34 36.51 -9.75
N ASN A 88 -17.77 35.64 -8.92
CA ASN A 88 -18.00 35.59 -7.46
C ASN A 88 -16.74 35.87 -6.62
N LYS A 89 -15.81 36.68 -7.13
CA LYS A 89 -14.53 37.00 -6.43
C LYS A 89 -14.69 37.55 -5.00
N SER A 90 -15.86 38.04 -4.66
CA SER A 90 -16.20 38.48 -3.30
C SER A 90 -16.63 37.35 -2.36
N GLY A 91 -16.94 36.18 -2.88
CA GLY A 91 -17.46 35.05 -2.10
C GLY A 91 -18.89 35.21 -1.56
N ILE A 92 -19.60 36.31 -1.94
CA ILE A 92 -20.95 36.59 -1.40
C ILE A 92 -21.97 35.57 -1.88
N ARG A 93 -21.81 35.04 -3.10
CA ARG A 93 -22.72 34.05 -3.73
C ARG A 93 -22.21 32.61 -3.61
N ARG A 94 -21.61 32.26 -2.49
CA ARG A 94 -21.00 30.93 -2.29
C ARG A 94 -22.01 29.79 -2.48
N ASP A 95 -23.25 29.97 -2.02
CA ASP A 95 -24.30 28.96 -2.17
C ASP A 95 -24.72 28.68 -3.63
N SER A 96 -24.36 29.60 -4.55
CA SER A 96 -24.60 29.43 -5.99
C SER A 96 -23.49 28.64 -6.69
N PHE A 97 -22.36 28.43 -6.03
CA PHE A 97 -21.16 27.78 -6.55
C PHE A 97 -20.56 26.82 -5.52
N PRO A 98 -21.34 25.81 -5.08
CA PRO A 98 -20.93 24.93 -3.97
C PRO A 98 -19.76 24.00 -4.32
N GLU A 99 -19.45 23.85 -5.61
CA GLU A 99 -18.33 23.01 -6.09
C GLU A 99 -16.95 23.61 -5.84
N PHE A 100 -16.87 24.93 -5.59
CA PHE A 100 -15.58 25.61 -5.35
C PHE A 100 -15.18 25.53 -3.86
N PRO A 101 -13.85 25.56 -3.58
CA PRO A 101 -12.72 25.52 -4.52
C PRO A 101 -12.57 24.16 -5.21
N ILE A 102 -12.07 24.18 -6.46
CA ILE A 102 -11.82 22.97 -7.24
C ILE A 102 -10.32 22.86 -7.52
N PHE A 103 -9.72 21.72 -7.12
CA PHE A 103 -8.36 21.37 -7.52
C PHE A 103 -8.40 20.35 -8.65
N ARG A 104 -7.64 20.61 -9.73
CA ARG A 104 -7.49 19.70 -10.84
C ARG A 104 -6.03 19.41 -11.13
N SER A 105 -5.65 18.13 -11.14
CA SER A 105 -4.36 17.66 -11.63
C SER A 105 -4.40 17.44 -13.13
N PHE A 106 -3.33 17.81 -13.85
CA PHE A 106 -3.22 17.68 -15.31
C PHE A 106 -2.30 16.58 -15.77
N ASP A 107 -1.42 16.11 -14.88
CA ASP A 107 -0.40 15.14 -15.18
C ASP A 107 -0.40 14.06 -14.11
N HIS A 108 0.32 12.97 -14.36
CA HIS A 108 0.51 11.92 -13.38
C HIS A 108 1.27 12.43 -12.16
N SER A 109 0.96 11.85 -11.02
CA SER A 109 1.62 12.11 -9.74
C SER A 109 1.91 10.80 -9.01
N TYR A 110 2.58 10.85 -7.87
CA TYR A 110 3.07 9.66 -7.20
C TYR A 110 2.73 9.65 -5.71
N ALA A 111 2.38 8.48 -5.19
CA ALA A 111 2.36 8.19 -3.78
C ALA A 111 3.45 7.16 -3.46
N TYR A 112 4.35 7.53 -2.54
CA TYR A 112 5.48 6.69 -2.13
C TYR A 112 5.27 6.11 -0.75
N TYR A 113 5.90 4.95 -0.50
CA TYR A 113 5.81 4.20 0.75
C TYR A 113 7.19 3.95 1.37
N ASP A 114 8.16 4.83 1.06
CA ASP A 114 9.56 4.75 1.48
C ASP A 114 9.85 5.43 2.83
N ASP A 115 8.81 5.77 3.60
CA ASP A 115 8.96 6.35 4.93
C ASP A 115 9.70 5.39 5.86
N LYS A 116 10.69 5.91 6.59
CA LYS A 116 11.51 5.14 7.53
C LYS A 116 10.70 4.55 8.70
N SER A 117 9.55 5.13 9.03
CA SER A 117 8.64 4.56 10.03
C SER A 117 7.98 3.28 9.55
N LEU A 118 7.98 3.05 8.23
CA LEU A 118 7.45 1.85 7.59
C LEU A 118 8.60 0.85 7.35
N TYR A 119 8.78 -0.09 8.28
CA TYR A 119 9.82 -1.13 8.24
C TYR A 119 11.22 -0.60 7.89
N ASN A 120 11.61 0.54 8.47
CA ASN A 120 12.89 1.23 8.21
C ASN A 120 13.11 1.64 6.74
N GLY A 121 12.03 1.89 5.97
CA GLY A 121 12.12 2.30 4.58
C GLY A 121 12.49 1.15 3.64
N VAL A 122 12.01 -0.05 3.91
CA VAL A 122 12.29 -1.26 3.09
C VAL A 122 11.78 -1.11 1.65
N TYR A 123 10.71 -0.35 1.44
CA TYR A 123 10.17 -0.10 0.12
C TYR A 123 10.91 1.06 -0.55
N ASN A 124 11.54 0.80 -1.69
CA ASN A 124 12.30 1.82 -2.41
C ASN A 124 11.40 2.54 -3.41
N ARG A 125 11.38 3.88 -3.37
CA ARG A 125 10.55 4.71 -4.26
C ARG A 125 10.83 4.53 -5.75
N SER A 126 11.96 3.95 -6.14
CA SER A 126 12.29 3.71 -7.54
C SER A 126 11.46 2.59 -8.19
N ASN A 127 10.92 1.66 -7.39
CA ASN A 127 10.22 0.47 -7.88
C ASN A 127 9.02 0.03 -7.01
N PHE A 128 8.73 0.78 -5.92
CA PHE A 128 7.58 0.55 -5.07
C PHE A 128 6.82 1.87 -4.85
N TYR A 129 5.79 2.09 -5.65
CA TYR A 129 5.02 3.33 -5.65
C TYR A 129 3.64 3.13 -6.30
N PHE A 130 2.76 4.08 -6.05
CA PHE A 130 1.52 4.19 -6.80
C PHE A 130 1.61 5.37 -7.77
N HIS A 131 1.42 5.12 -9.04
CA HIS A 131 1.40 6.09 -10.13
C HIS A 131 -0.03 6.56 -10.33
N ILE A 132 -0.34 7.77 -9.85
CA ILE A 132 -1.68 8.33 -9.81
C ILE A 132 -1.99 9.00 -11.16
N ASP A 133 -3.13 8.66 -11.76
CA ASP A 133 -3.66 9.33 -12.95
C ASP A 133 -4.12 10.76 -12.63
N PRO A 134 -4.28 11.64 -13.62
CA PRO A 134 -4.87 12.96 -13.42
C PRO A 134 -6.21 12.87 -12.68
N PHE A 135 -6.42 13.75 -11.71
CA PHE A 135 -7.59 13.72 -10.83
C PHE A 135 -8.15 15.11 -10.58
N GLU A 136 -9.38 15.16 -10.09
CA GLU A 136 -10.05 16.38 -9.66
C GLU A 136 -10.62 16.19 -8.24
N ILE A 137 -10.49 17.23 -7.41
CA ILE A 137 -11.13 17.33 -6.10
C ILE A 137 -11.98 18.60 -6.14
N ASP A 138 -13.29 18.42 -6.19
CA ASP A 138 -14.26 19.51 -6.01
C ASP A 138 -14.51 19.75 -4.52
N SER A 139 -15.18 20.85 -4.22
CA SER A 139 -15.57 21.20 -2.85
C SER A 139 -14.41 21.01 -1.85
N VAL A 140 -13.21 21.52 -2.21
CA VAL A 140 -11.97 21.32 -1.45
C VAL A 140 -12.12 21.72 0.02
N ASP A 141 -13.03 22.60 0.34
CA ASP A 141 -13.31 23.03 1.71
C ASP A 141 -14.29 22.12 2.48
N ASN A 142 -14.89 21.13 1.83
CA ASN A 142 -15.92 20.28 2.43
C ASN A 142 -15.81 18.78 2.13
N TYR A 143 -14.77 18.32 1.44
CA TYR A 143 -14.65 16.88 1.18
C TYR A 143 -14.44 16.07 2.47
N THR A 144 -14.86 14.82 2.42
CA THR A 144 -14.66 13.84 3.49
C THR A 144 -13.72 12.74 3.02
N GLY A 145 -13.13 12.00 3.96
CA GLY A 145 -12.25 10.88 3.61
C GLY A 145 -12.88 9.81 2.70
N LYS A 146 -14.20 9.64 2.79
CA LYS A 146 -14.93 8.67 1.93
C LYS A 146 -15.01 9.12 0.46
N GLY A 147 -14.95 10.43 0.20
CA GLY A 147 -14.99 11.00 -1.14
C GLY A 147 -13.63 11.00 -1.85
N LEU A 148 -12.53 10.79 -1.12
CA LEU A 148 -11.20 10.77 -1.69
C LEU A 148 -10.90 9.43 -2.37
N GLY A 149 -10.53 9.48 -3.65
CA GLY A 149 -10.09 8.33 -4.41
C GLY A 149 -9.15 8.75 -5.54
N PHE A 150 -7.99 8.10 -5.63
CA PHE A 150 -6.97 8.38 -6.62
C PHE A 150 -6.69 7.12 -7.43
N SER A 151 -7.21 7.07 -8.64
CA SER A 151 -7.03 5.93 -9.54
C SER A 151 -5.65 5.95 -10.17
N GLY A 152 -5.14 4.79 -10.53
CA GLY A 152 -3.83 4.67 -11.15
C GLY A 152 -3.25 3.27 -11.09
N THR A 153 -1.94 3.17 -11.23
CA THR A 153 -1.22 1.91 -11.37
C THR A 153 -0.29 1.69 -10.18
N PHE A 154 -0.33 0.50 -9.60
CA PHE A 154 0.55 0.10 -8.50
C PHE A 154 1.74 -0.72 -9.01
N GLU A 155 2.94 -0.26 -8.64
CA GLU A 155 4.22 -0.94 -8.82
C GLU A 155 4.73 -1.41 -7.47
N SER A 156 4.99 -2.70 -7.33
CA SER A 156 5.27 -3.37 -6.04
C SER A 156 6.68 -3.96 -5.93
N ALA A 157 7.65 -3.46 -6.65
CA ALA A 157 9.01 -4.04 -6.69
C ALA A 157 9.02 -5.52 -7.08
N ASP A 158 8.24 -5.89 -8.09
CA ASP A 158 8.05 -7.26 -8.58
C ASP A 158 7.41 -8.24 -7.56
N ILE A 159 6.91 -7.74 -6.42
CA ILE A 159 6.17 -8.60 -5.47
C ILE A 159 4.91 -9.14 -6.15
N PHE A 160 4.09 -8.24 -6.69
CA PHE A 160 2.92 -8.57 -7.51
C PHE A 160 3.12 -8.09 -8.95
N PRO A 161 2.41 -8.64 -9.92
CA PRO A 161 2.29 -8.02 -11.23
C PRO A 161 1.74 -6.59 -11.08
N THR A 162 2.19 -5.68 -11.92
CA THR A 162 1.64 -4.33 -12.01
C THR A 162 0.13 -4.39 -12.28
N PHE A 163 -0.66 -3.62 -11.53
CA PHE A 163 -2.11 -3.58 -11.70
C PHE A 163 -2.69 -2.19 -11.45
N PHE A 164 -3.85 -1.94 -12.04
CA PHE A 164 -4.65 -0.74 -11.82
C PHE A 164 -5.54 -0.89 -10.57
N ASP A 165 -5.59 0.17 -9.75
CA ASP A 165 -6.47 0.25 -8.59
C ASP A 165 -6.81 1.71 -8.25
N THR A 166 -7.49 1.93 -7.13
CA THR A 166 -7.79 3.25 -6.60
C THR A 166 -7.34 3.35 -5.15
N LEU A 167 -6.40 4.28 -4.88
CA LEU A 167 -6.04 4.64 -3.52
C LEU A 167 -7.23 5.29 -2.82
N LYS A 168 -7.56 4.80 -1.64
CA LYS A 168 -8.61 5.33 -0.76
C LYS A 168 -8.04 5.56 0.62
N LEU A 169 -8.69 6.40 1.40
CA LEU A 169 -8.34 6.60 2.80
C LEU A 169 -8.52 5.30 3.58
N GLN A 170 -7.46 4.87 4.28
CA GLN A 170 -7.46 3.71 5.15
C GLN A 170 -7.74 4.14 6.61
N GLU A 171 -8.03 3.16 7.48
CA GLU A 171 -8.33 3.39 8.90
C GLU A 171 -7.18 4.05 9.67
N ASP A 172 -5.94 3.88 9.22
CA ASP A 172 -4.74 4.49 9.79
C ASP A 172 -4.42 5.87 9.24
N TYR A 173 -5.35 6.48 8.51
CA TYR A 173 -5.20 7.76 7.81
C TYR A 173 -4.10 7.77 6.75
N SER A 174 -3.75 6.65 6.15
CA SER A 174 -2.94 6.59 4.94
C SER A 174 -3.80 6.46 3.68
N LEU A 175 -3.22 6.74 2.51
CA LEU A 175 -3.78 6.32 1.24
C LEU A 175 -3.33 4.90 0.94
N GLY A 176 -4.25 4.05 0.55
CA GLY A 176 -3.99 2.65 0.24
C GLY A 176 -5.19 2.00 -0.44
N PHE A 177 -5.13 0.69 -0.61
CA PHE A 177 -6.21 -0.07 -1.21
C PHE A 177 -6.38 -1.42 -0.51
N LYS A 178 -7.57 -2.02 -0.68
CA LYS A 178 -7.86 -3.41 -0.35
C LYS A 178 -8.48 -4.06 -1.57
N ARG A 179 -7.91 -5.15 -2.03
CA ARG A 179 -8.39 -5.88 -3.20
C ARG A 179 -8.20 -7.39 -3.05
N LYS A 180 -8.90 -8.15 -3.89
CA LYS A 180 -8.65 -9.58 -4.06
C LYS A 180 -7.85 -9.85 -5.31
N THR A 181 -7.05 -10.91 -5.26
CA THR A 181 -6.43 -11.46 -6.47
C THR A 181 -7.50 -11.98 -7.43
N PRO A 182 -7.19 -12.17 -8.72
CA PRO A 182 -7.99 -13.01 -9.61
C PRO A 182 -8.19 -14.43 -9.03
N ALA A 183 -9.17 -15.15 -9.54
CA ALA A 183 -9.48 -16.50 -9.06
C ALA A 183 -8.34 -17.51 -9.22
N ASP A 184 -7.49 -17.32 -10.23
CA ASP A 184 -6.27 -18.09 -10.50
C ASP A 184 -5.05 -17.59 -9.74
N GLY A 185 -5.23 -16.61 -8.85
CA GLY A 185 -4.18 -16.00 -8.03
C GLY A 185 -3.27 -15.07 -8.80
N PHE A 186 -2.27 -14.53 -8.11
CA PHE A 186 -1.15 -13.80 -8.70
C PHE A 186 0.13 -14.61 -8.61
N ASP A 187 0.86 -14.70 -9.71
CA ASP A 187 2.26 -15.09 -9.68
C ASP A 187 3.06 -13.96 -9.04
N ILE A 188 3.70 -14.22 -7.92
CA ILE A 188 4.48 -13.25 -7.16
C ILE A 188 5.98 -13.46 -7.35
N TYR A 189 6.76 -12.37 -7.19
CA TYR A 189 8.22 -12.38 -7.38
C TYR A 189 8.62 -12.99 -8.74
N LYS A 190 7.95 -12.51 -9.81
CA LYS A 190 8.20 -13.00 -11.19
C LYS A 190 7.95 -14.50 -11.34
N GLY A 191 6.94 -15.05 -10.68
CA GLY A 191 6.56 -16.46 -10.76
C GLY A 191 7.34 -17.38 -9.84
N LYS A 192 8.06 -16.87 -8.86
CA LYS A 192 8.74 -17.71 -7.86
C LYS A 192 7.78 -18.38 -6.89
N ALA A 193 6.65 -17.74 -6.62
CA ALA A 193 5.59 -18.27 -5.78
C ALA A 193 4.23 -17.79 -6.29
N LYS A 194 3.14 -18.22 -5.68
CA LYS A 194 1.79 -17.85 -6.03
C LYS A 194 1.01 -17.42 -4.79
N TYR A 195 0.13 -16.44 -4.96
CA TYR A 195 -0.66 -15.92 -3.87
C TYR A 195 -2.12 -15.72 -4.27
N TYR A 196 -3.03 -16.03 -3.34
CA TYR A 196 -4.47 -15.91 -3.53
C TYR A 196 -5.12 -15.16 -2.40
N ASN A 197 -6.19 -14.43 -2.71
CA ASN A 197 -7.14 -13.73 -1.87
C ASN A 197 -6.76 -12.28 -1.58
N ASP A 198 -6.79 -11.79 -0.33
CA ASP A 198 -6.82 -10.38 -0.01
C ASP A 198 -5.42 -9.75 0.00
N ILE A 199 -5.30 -8.59 -0.65
CA ILE A 199 -4.12 -7.72 -0.62
C ILE A 199 -4.53 -6.39 -0.01
N ASP A 200 -3.76 -5.88 0.94
CA ASP A 200 -3.96 -4.61 1.64
C ASP A 200 -2.67 -3.79 1.58
N LEU A 201 -2.78 -2.55 1.12
CA LEU A 201 -1.72 -1.56 1.19
C LEU A 201 -2.16 -0.42 2.09
N SER A 202 -1.36 -0.09 3.10
CA SER A 202 -1.58 1.02 4.01
C SER A 202 -0.26 1.50 4.61
N HIS A 203 -0.28 2.38 5.61
CA HIS A 203 0.93 2.72 6.39
C HIS A 203 1.46 1.54 7.24
N LYS A 204 0.79 0.40 7.21
CA LYS A 204 1.27 -0.85 7.82
C LYS A 204 2.06 -1.71 6.83
N GLY A 205 2.30 -1.23 5.61
CA GLY A 205 2.98 -1.93 4.52
C GLY A 205 2.04 -2.72 3.62
N LEU A 206 2.62 -3.52 2.77
CA LEU A 206 1.93 -4.43 1.85
C LEU A 206 1.66 -5.76 2.56
N ARG A 207 0.39 -6.07 2.75
CA ARG A 207 -0.06 -7.21 3.55
C ARG A 207 -1.05 -8.07 2.78
N GLY A 208 -1.25 -9.28 3.29
CA GLY A 208 -2.22 -10.22 2.76
C GLY A 208 -2.90 -11.06 3.83
N ASN A 209 -4.07 -11.56 3.46
CA ASN A 209 -4.81 -12.60 4.15
C ASN A 209 -5.27 -13.59 3.07
N GLY A 210 -4.74 -14.82 3.09
CA GLY A 210 -5.03 -15.76 2.03
C GLY A 210 -4.11 -16.96 1.98
N GLU A 211 -3.91 -17.45 0.77
CA GLU A 211 -3.18 -18.67 0.49
C GLU A 211 -1.87 -18.35 -0.25
N PHE A 212 -0.79 -18.94 0.22
CA PHE A 212 0.56 -18.82 -0.34
C PHE A 212 1.04 -20.19 -0.81
N GLU A 213 1.43 -20.28 -2.07
CA GLU A 213 1.95 -21.48 -2.69
C GLU A 213 3.41 -21.32 -3.12
N TYR A 214 4.25 -22.27 -2.75
CA TYR A 214 5.63 -22.36 -3.20
C TYR A 214 5.99 -23.83 -3.48
N LEU A 215 6.44 -24.11 -4.72
CA LEU A 215 6.67 -25.48 -5.20
C LEU A 215 5.44 -26.38 -4.98
N SER A 216 5.56 -27.43 -4.16
CA SER A 216 4.46 -28.33 -3.79
C SER A 216 3.81 -27.98 -2.45
N SER A 217 4.23 -26.89 -1.80
CA SER A 217 3.66 -26.46 -0.53
C SER A 217 2.54 -25.46 -0.72
N ASN A 218 1.58 -25.53 0.19
CA ASN A 218 0.44 -24.63 0.28
C ASN A 218 0.23 -24.25 1.74
N SER A 219 -0.02 -22.96 2.00
CA SER A 219 -0.19 -22.41 3.34
C SER A 219 -1.28 -21.37 3.36
N THR A 220 -2.15 -21.42 4.36
CA THR A 220 -3.13 -20.36 4.62
C THR A 220 -2.69 -19.50 5.79
N SER A 221 -2.89 -18.20 5.71
CA SER A 221 -2.53 -17.25 6.74
C SER A 221 -3.46 -16.04 6.72
N ASP A 222 -3.82 -15.53 7.88
CA ASP A 222 -4.52 -14.25 8.07
C ASP A 222 -3.56 -13.06 8.23
N SER A 223 -2.26 -13.32 8.29
CA SER A 223 -1.23 -12.31 8.50
C SER A 223 0.03 -12.60 7.67
N ILE A 224 0.04 -12.09 6.45
CA ILE A 224 1.17 -12.15 5.52
C ILE A 224 1.72 -10.74 5.35
N SER A 225 3.05 -10.59 5.38
CA SER A 225 3.75 -9.35 5.08
C SER A 225 4.68 -9.57 3.90
N PHE A 226 4.52 -8.73 2.87
CA PHE A 226 5.30 -8.81 1.65
C PHE A 226 6.36 -7.71 1.63
N PHE A 227 7.60 -8.08 1.35
CA PHE A 227 8.75 -7.19 1.19
C PHE A 227 9.39 -7.41 -0.19
N PRO A 228 10.17 -6.45 -0.70
CA PRO A 228 10.79 -6.60 -2.03
C PRO A 228 11.68 -7.84 -2.19
N ASP A 229 12.25 -8.35 -1.12
CA ASP A 229 13.20 -9.47 -1.09
C ASP A 229 12.69 -10.68 -0.30
N SER A 230 11.54 -10.58 0.37
CA SER A 230 11.04 -11.66 1.23
C SER A 230 9.54 -11.58 1.49
N THR A 231 8.96 -12.70 1.92
CA THR A 231 7.60 -12.76 2.47
C THR A 231 7.61 -13.48 3.81
N ASN A 232 6.95 -12.86 4.80
CA ASN A 232 6.78 -13.45 6.13
C ASN A 232 5.31 -13.77 6.38
N LEU A 233 5.03 -14.96 6.89
CA LEU A 233 3.67 -15.36 7.25
C LEU A 233 3.62 -16.24 8.49
N HIS A 234 2.54 -16.08 9.24
CA HIS A 234 2.13 -16.99 10.31
C HIS A 234 1.05 -17.89 9.73
N SER A 235 1.39 -19.13 9.38
CA SER A 235 0.42 -20.01 8.76
C SER A 235 -0.51 -20.63 9.77
N GLN A 236 -1.77 -20.76 9.39
CA GLN A 236 -2.81 -21.50 10.12
C GLN A 236 -2.89 -22.95 9.60
N THR A 237 -2.46 -23.18 8.37
CA THR A 237 -2.32 -24.50 7.78
C THR A 237 -1.08 -24.53 6.91
N PHE A 238 -0.32 -25.60 6.99
CA PHE A 238 0.81 -25.87 6.11
C PHE A 238 0.72 -27.30 5.59
N VAL A 239 0.81 -27.47 4.27
CA VAL A 239 0.73 -28.75 3.62
C VAL A 239 1.76 -28.81 2.49
N ILE A 240 2.56 -29.87 2.45
CA ILE A 240 3.32 -30.27 1.26
C ILE A 240 2.60 -31.48 0.65
N ARG A 241 2.34 -31.43 -0.66
CA ARG A 241 1.73 -32.53 -1.40
C ARG A 241 2.77 -33.26 -2.23
N GLU A 242 2.70 -34.58 -2.24
CA GLU A 242 3.47 -35.36 -3.18
C GLU A 242 2.98 -35.09 -4.60
N ILE A 243 3.92 -34.83 -5.52
CA ILE A 243 3.62 -34.64 -6.96
C ILE A 243 4.12 -35.86 -7.70
N PRO A 244 3.25 -36.66 -8.30
CA PRO A 244 3.67 -37.79 -9.14
C PRO A 244 4.57 -37.30 -10.28
N ASN A 245 5.71 -37.95 -10.46
CA ASN A 245 6.70 -37.70 -11.51
C ASN A 245 7.37 -36.30 -11.45
N GLY A 246 7.31 -35.62 -10.29
CA GLY A 246 8.00 -34.32 -10.02
C GLY A 246 9.23 -34.51 -9.14
N ILE A 247 9.67 -33.41 -8.53
CA ILE A 247 10.63 -33.42 -7.41
C ILE A 247 9.97 -34.17 -6.25
N GLU A 248 10.67 -35.14 -5.69
CA GLU A 248 10.15 -36.01 -4.61
C GLU A 248 10.12 -35.20 -3.29
N PHE A 249 9.03 -34.47 -3.06
CA PHE A 249 8.72 -33.94 -1.75
C PHE A 249 7.84 -34.95 -1.01
N PRO A 250 8.13 -35.23 0.28
CA PRO A 250 7.24 -36.03 1.11
C PRO A 250 5.93 -35.31 1.38
N SER A 251 4.86 -36.05 1.68
CA SER A 251 3.67 -35.44 2.24
C SER A 251 3.96 -34.95 3.66
N VAL A 252 3.70 -33.66 3.92
CA VAL A 252 3.90 -33.03 5.24
C VAL A 252 2.67 -32.22 5.59
N LYS A 253 2.27 -32.20 6.85
CA LYS A 253 1.22 -31.34 7.39
C LYS A 253 1.63 -30.72 8.71
N ASN A 254 1.17 -29.51 8.95
CA ASN A 254 1.25 -28.83 10.23
C ASN A 254 0.14 -27.78 10.33
N THR A 255 -0.22 -27.37 11.52
CA THR A 255 -1.25 -26.37 11.76
C THR A 255 -0.66 -24.98 11.94
N GLU A 256 0.27 -24.77 12.84
CA GLU A 256 0.85 -23.45 13.11
C GLU A 256 2.35 -23.40 12.84
N THR A 257 2.75 -22.63 11.80
CA THR A 257 4.15 -22.38 11.50
C THR A 257 4.42 -20.89 11.30
N TYR A 258 5.67 -20.48 11.51
CA TYR A 258 6.18 -19.23 10.98
C TYR A 258 7.00 -19.55 9.74
N MET A 259 6.74 -18.83 8.65
CA MET A 259 7.41 -19.06 7.39
C MET A 259 8.11 -17.78 6.92
N HIS A 260 9.32 -17.94 6.43
CA HIS A 260 10.11 -16.89 5.79
C HIS A 260 10.54 -17.34 4.41
N PHE A 261 10.03 -16.66 3.38
CA PHE A 261 10.33 -16.94 1.99
C PHE A 261 11.29 -15.90 1.42
N GLU A 262 12.40 -16.35 0.86
CA GLU A 262 13.39 -15.54 0.14
C GLU A 262 13.37 -15.92 -1.36
N PRO A 263 12.60 -15.18 -2.19
CA PRO A 263 12.33 -15.56 -3.58
C PRO A 263 13.60 -15.64 -4.45
N TYR A 264 14.56 -14.75 -4.21
CA TYR A 264 15.78 -14.68 -5.01
C TYR A 264 16.86 -15.68 -4.58
N GLN A 265 16.66 -16.37 -3.46
CA GLN A 265 17.46 -17.48 -2.97
C GLN A 265 16.78 -18.85 -3.20
N ASP A 266 15.57 -18.85 -3.77
CA ASP A 266 14.71 -20.03 -3.92
C ASP A 266 14.62 -20.80 -2.59
N ARG A 267 14.27 -20.09 -1.50
CA ARG A 267 14.34 -20.61 -0.14
C ARG A 267 13.08 -20.30 0.66
N LEU A 268 12.54 -21.32 1.30
CA LEU A 268 11.46 -21.21 2.26
C LEU A 268 11.86 -21.86 3.57
N ASP A 269 12.07 -21.06 4.61
CA ASP A 269 12.25 -21.51 5.99
C ASP A 269 10.88 -21.71 6.62
N ILE A 270 10.67 -22.84 7.28
CA ILE A 270 9.41 -23.23 7.90
C ILE A 270 9.72 -23.61 9.34
N LEU A 271 9.44 -22.66 10.25
CA LEU A 271 9.75 -22.80 11.67
C LEU A 271 8.52 -23.33 12.41
N LYS A 272 8.71 -24.43 13.12
CA LYS A 272 7.68 -25.01 13.99
C LYS A 272 7.31 -24.02 15.10
N LYS A 273 6.03 -23.92 15.42
CA LYS A 273 5.55 -23.21 16.62
C LYS A 273 5.17 -24.17 17.73
N SER A 274 4.02 -24.78 17.67
CA SER A 274 3.50 -25.64 18.73
C SER A 274 3.60 -27.11 18.36
N ASP A 275 3.04 -27.46 17.22
CA ASP A 275 2.85 -28.86 16.84
C ASP A 275 4.01 -29.39 15.99
N VAL A 276 4.29 -30.68 16.12
CA VAL A 276 5.28 -31.36 15.28
C VAL A 276 4.76 -31.49 13.84
N PHE A 277 5.65 -31.58 12.86
CA PHE A 277 5.27 -31.89 11.49
C PHE A 277 4.87 -33.36 11.35
N GLU A 278 3.71 -33.59 10.77
CA GLU A 278 3.23 -34.94 10.41
C GLU A 278 3.72 -35.29 9.02
N PHE A 279 4.52 -36.36 8.93
CA PHE A 279 5.06 -36.87 7.67
C PHE A 279 4.34 -38.16 7.25
N TYR A 280 4.25 -38.38 5.94
CA TYR A 280 3.76 -39.62 5.34
C TYR A 280 2.38 -40.04 5.87
N ASN A 281 1.46 -39.08 6.02
CA ASN A 281 0.12 -39.33 6.57
C ASN A 281 0.15 -40.00 7.96
N LEU A 282 0.86 -39.36 8.90
CA LEU A 282 1.00 -39.82 10.30
C LEU A 282 1.92 -41.03 10.54
N GLN A 283 2.70 -41.47 9.54
CA GLN A 283 3.65 -42.57 9.73
C GLN A 283 4.91 -42.10 10.49
N ALA A 284 5.22 -40.82 10.45
CA ALA A 284 6.33 -40.23 11.19
C ALA A 284 5.98 -38.83 11.67
N ASN A 285 6.55 -38.42 12.82
CA ASN A 285 6.48 -37.06 13.33
C ASN A 285 7.88 -36.44 13.33
N PHE A 286 7.97 -35.19 12.96
CA PHE A 286 9.22 -34.45 12.96
C PHE A 286 9.12 -33.24 13.89
N ASP A 287 9.96 -33.23 14.91
CA ASP A 287 10.11 -32.13 15.86
C ASP A 287 11.36 -31.30 15.52
N GLY A 288 11.17 -30.21 14.81
CA GLY A 288 12.25 -29.37 14.32
C GLY A 288 11.79 -28.37 13.28
N ASP A 289 12.74 -27.70 12.64
CA ASP A 289 12.48 -26.72 11.59
C ASP A 289 12.81 -27.31 10.21
N LEU A 290 12.05 -26.88 9.21
CA LEU A 290 12.20 -27.34 7.84
C LEU A 290 12.72 -26.23 6.93
N LEU A 291 13.47 -26.61 5.92
CA LEU A 291 13.94 -25.75 4.83
C LEU A 291 13.57 -26.39 3.50
N MET A 292 12.76 -25.67 2.70
CA MET A 292 12.32 -26.10 1.38
C MET A 292 13.02 -25.30 0.29
N ARG A 293 13.57 -26.03 -0.69
CA ARG A 293 14.21 -25.48 -1.88
C ARG A 293 13.81 -26.30 -3.11
N PRO A 294 14.03 -25.82 -4.35
CA PRO A 294 13.81 -26.65 -5.55
C PRO A 294 14.58 -27.99 -5.54
N ALA A 295 15.70 -28.07 -4.82
CA ALA A 295 16.50 -29.28 -4.69
C ALA A 295 15.93 -30.33 -3.70
N GLY A 296 14.94 -29.96 -2.88
CA GLY A 296 14.33 -30.84 -1.90
C GLY A 296 13.99 -30.18 -0.57
N LEU A 297 13.52 -31.00 0.37
CA LEU A 297 13.19 -30.63 1.75
C LEU A 297 14.29 -31.13 2.68
N THR A 298 14.79 -30.25 3.53
CA THR A 298 15.75 -30.57 4.60
C THR A 298 15.24 -30.10 5.94
N GLY A 299 15.76 -30.61 7.04
CA GLY A 299 15.35 -30.18 8.38
C GLY A 299 16.37 -30.55 9.42
N GLY A 300 16.39 -29.76 10.51
CA GLY A 300 17.17 -30.03 11.71
C GLY A 300 16.24 -30.32 12.89
N GLY A 301 16.31 -31.51 13.47
CA GLY A 301 15.42 -31.93 14.54
C GLY A 301 15.38 -33.43 14.77
N ILE A 302 14.29 -33.90 15.36
CA ILE A 302 14.08 -35.31 15.73
C ILE A 302 12.93 -35.88 14.89
N MET A 303 13.22 -36.92 14.14
CA MET A 303 12.22 -37.71 13.43
C MET A 303 11.84 -38.92 14.28
N SER A 304 10.59 -39.03 14.67
CA SER A 304 10.03 -40.11 15.47
C SER A 304 9.13 -41.01 14.61
N LEU A 305 9.42 -42.30 14.63
CA LEU A 305 8.63 -43.38 14.04
C LEU A 305 8.13 -44.27 15.17
N GLU A 306 7.07 -45.08 14.98
CA GLU A 306 6.41 -45.88 16.05
C GLU A 306 7.36 -46.48 17.10
N ARG A 307 8.54 -46.95 16.69
CA ARG A 307 9.52 -47.64 17.57
C ARG A 307 10.97 -47.18 17.38
N ALA A 308 11.19 -46.05 16.70
CA ALA A 308 12.54 -45.55 16.44
C ALA A 308 12.56 -44.03 16.43
N GLU A 309 13.66 -43.44 16.84
CA GLU A 309 13.93 -42.01 16.71
C GLU A 309 15.25 -41.80 16.01
N VAL A 310 15.28 -40.81 15.10
CA VAL A 310 16.48 -40.36 14.41
C VAL A 310 16.69 -38.88 14.71
N ASN A 311 17.82 -38.55 15.28
CA ASN A 311 18.19 -37.18 15.59
C ASN A 311 19.25 -36.68 14.61
N SER A 312 18.97 -35.51 13.98
CA SER A 312 19.91 -34.83 13.10
C SER A 312 20.25 -33.47 13.71
N LYS A 313 21.52 -33.11 13.68
CA LYS A 313 22.02 -31.81 14.17
C LYS A 313 22.13 -30.82 13.03
#